data_f368ddb632e4bbec3858ce1de86fe7be
#
_entry.id   f368ddb632e4bbec3858ce1de86fe7be
#
_cell.length_a   1.000
_cell.length_b   1.000
_cell.length_c   1.000
_cell.angle_alpha   90.00
_cell.angle_beta   90.00
_cell.angle_gamma   90.00
#
_symmetry.space_group_name_H-M   'P 1'
#
loop_
_entity.id
_entity.type
_entity.pdbx_description
1 polymer ?
#
loop_
_entity_poly.entity_id
_entity_poly.type
_entity_poly.pdbx_seq_one_letter_code
_entity_poly.pdbx_strand_id
1 'polypeptide(L)'
;MKHFIIDLFKIETKPRKGLLALEWAVLAYLVLTTLVILFTYTRLENPESMLWGRLRIVAMTMGLWIVYRLVPCKLTQLARVLAQFGLLAWWYPDTYEINRIFPNLDHWFATCEQQLFSFQPSVSFSQTFSSPIISELMDLGYVAYYPMMVFLVLFYFFYDYKNFQRCAFVIIASFMVYYVIYDFLPVVGPTFYFKAIGMDSVSKGIFPAVGHYFNTHTDCIPSPGYPNGIFYQLVESAKEAGERPTAAFPSSHVGISTVCMLLAWRTQNRWLFWTLMPFFAFLCMATVYIQAHYAIDTIAGFVTAIAFYFIFWAKFWHKNEA
;
A
#
# COMPACT_ATOMS: atom_id res chain seq x y z
N MET A 1 12.44 -14.98 -28.84
CA MET A 1 11.49 -13.85 -28.84
C MET A 1 10.16 -14.17 -29.55
N LYS A 2 10.11 -14.62 -30.83
CA LYS A 2 8.86 -14.97 -31.52
C LYS A 2 7.98 -15.98 -30.78
N HIS A 3 8.54 -17.11 -30.30
CA HIS A 3 7.78 -18.12 -29.55
C HIS A 3 7.15 -17.57 -28.26
N PHE A 4 7.83 -16.66 -27.57
CA PHE A 4 7.34 -16.02 -26.34
C PHE A 4 6.12 -15.11 -26.62
N ILE A 5 6.19 -14.27 -27.65
CA ILE A 5 5.06 -13.39 -28.06
C ILE A 5 3.84 -14.24 -28.47
N ILE A 6 4.07 -15.32 -29.24
CA ILE A 6 3.00 -16.23 -29.63
C ILE A 6 2.31 -16.86 -28.42
N ASP A 7 3.07 -17.25 -27.38
CA ASP A 7 2.52 -17.85 -26.17
C ASP A 7 1.63 -16.90 -25.36
N LEU A 8 1.91 -15.59 -25.38
CA LEU A 8 1.08 -14.57 -24.72
C LEU A 8 -0.34 -14.47 -25.32
N PHE A 9 -0.46 -14.69 -26.64
CA PHE A 9 -1.72 -14.61 -27.38
C PHE A 9 -2.38 -15.96 -27.62
N LYS A 10 -1.74 -17.05 -27.17
CA LYS A 10 -2.30 -18.40 -27.33
C LYS A 10 -3.60 -18.53 -26.55
N ILE A 11 -4.66 -18.90 -27.26
CA ILE A 11 -5.98 -19.11 -26.67
C ILE A 11 -5.95 -20.31 -25.72
N GLU A 12 -6.47 -20.11 -24.52
CA GLU A 12 -6.56 -21.15 -23.50
C GLU A 12 -7.58 -22.20 -23.89
N THR A 13 -7.23 -23.47 -23.76
CA THR A 13 -8.14 -24.60 -24.08
C THR A 13 -9.27 -24.76 -23.07
N LYS A 14 -9.03 -24.35 -21.82
CA LYS A 14 -10.01 -24.38 -20.72
C LYS A 14 -10.03 -23.03 -20.00
N PRO A 15 -10.64 -21.99 -20.60
CA PRO A 15 -10.65 -20.66 -20.01
C PRO A 15 -11.49 -20.64 -18.72
N ARG A 16 -11.01 -19.89 -17.73
CA ARG A 16 -11.75 -19.68 -16.48
C ARG A 16 -13.06 -18.94 -16.74
N LYS A 17 -14.16 -19.44 -16.17
CA LYS A 17 -15.49 -18.85 -16.39
C LYS A 17 -15.81 -17.66 -15.51
N GLY A 18 -15.27 -17.59 -14.30
CA GLY A 18 -15.59 -16.58 -13.29
C GLY A 18 -14.54 -15.48 -13.13
N LEU A 19 -14.76 -14.65 -12.15
CA LEU A 19 -13.82 -13.63 -11.70
C LEU A 19 -12.60 -14.28 -11.04
N LEU A 20 -11.47 -13.56 -11.04
CA LEU A 20 -10.25 -13.94 -10.33
C LEU A 20 -10.45 -13.75 -8.81
N ALA A 21 -9.68 -14.48 -8.00
CA ALA A 21 -9.74 -14.35 -6.55
C ALA A 21 -9.43 -12.92 -6.08
N LEU A 22 -8.46 -12.26 -6.71
CA LEU A 22 -8.11 -10.85 -6.42
C LEU A 22 -9.26 -9.88 -6.77
N GLU A 23 -10.01 -10.12 -7.85
CA GLU A 23 -11.17 -9.31 -8.22
C GLU A 23 -12.28 -9.46 -7.18
N TRP A 24 -12.49 -10.68 -6.65
CA TRP A 24 -13.41 -10.90 -5.53
C TRP A 24 -12.98 -10.19 -4.25
N ALA A 25 -11.67 -10.13 -3.96
CA ALA A 25 -11.17 -9.39 -2.80
C ALA A 25 -11.46 -7.88 -2.94
N VAL A 26 -11.23 -7.31 -4.12
CA VAL A 26 -11.55 -5.89 -4.42
C VAL A 26 -13.06 -5.64 -4.35
N LEU A 27 -13.88 -6.52 -4.91
CA LEU A 27 -15.35 -6.38 -4.84
C LEU A 27 -15.87 -6.52 -3.40
N ALA A 28 -15.28 -7.39 -2.58
CA ALA A 28 -15.65 -7.50 -1.16
C ALA A 28 -15.34 -6.20 -0.40
N TYR A 29 -14.15 -5.61 -0.62
CA TYR A 29 -13.81 -4.29 -0.08
C TYR A 29 -14.75 -3.19 -0.59
N LEU A 30 -15.05 -3.19 -1.90
CA LEU A 30 -15.99 -2.26 -2.51
C LEU A 30 -17.38 -2.34 -1.87
N VAL A 31 -17.91 -3.55 -1.65
CA VAL A 31 -19.21 -3.73 -0.99
C VAL A 31 -19.17 -3.20 0.44
N LEU A 32 -18.12 -3.57 1.21
CA LEU A 32 -17.95 -3.10 2.58
C LEU A 32 -17.94 -1.57 2.65
N THR A 33 -17.09 -0.93 1.86
CA THR A 33 -16.97 0.54 1.86
C THR A 33 -18.19 1.24 1.27
N THR A 34 -18.91 0.62 0.33
CA THR A 34 -20.20 1.13 -0.15
C THR A 34 -21.23 1.17 1.00
N LEU A 35 -21.30 0.11 1.82
CA LEU A 35 -22.18 0.10 2.99
C LEU A 35 -21.79 1.20 3.98
N VAL A 36 -20.48 1.37 4.25
CA VAL A 36 -20.00 2.47 5.12
C VAL A 36 -20.47 3.83 4.58
N ILE A 37 -20.29 4.09 3.27
CA ILE A 37 -20.72 5.34 2.65
C ILE A 37 -22.24 5.55 2.81
N LEU A 38 -23.05 4.52 2.57
CA LEU A 38 -24.50 4.63 2.69
C LEU A 38 -24.95 4.93 4.13
N PHE A 39 -24.31 4.29 5.13
CA PHE A 39 -24.63 4.54 6.55
C PHE A 39 -24.09 5.88 7.07
N THR A 40 -23.04 6.43 6.43
CA THR A 40 -22.42 7.70 6.85
C THR A 40 -22.62 8.82 5.84
N TYR A 41 -23.53 8.67 4.90
CA TYR A 41 -23.75 9.53 3.73
C TYR A 41 -23.75 11.03 4.03
N THR A 42 -24.47 11.44 5.08
CA THR A 42 -24.58 12.85 5.48
C THR A 42 -23.36 13.40 6.22
N ARG A 43 -22.38 12.54 6.54
CA ARG A 43 -21.13 12.91 7.25
C ARG A 43 -19.93 12.98 6.32
N LEU A 44 -20.07 12.47 5.09
CA LEU A 44 -19.04 12.48 4.05
C LEU A 44 -19.15 13.77 3.22
N GLU A 45 -18.04 14.24 2.70
CA GLU A 45 -18.00 15.46 1.89
C GLU A 45 -18.51 15.22 0.47
N ASN A 46 -18.11 14.12 -0.18
CA ASN A 46 -18.42 13.81 -1.56
C ASN A 46 -18.95 12.38 -1.78
N PRO A 47 -20.02 11.94 -1.10
CA PRO A 47 -20.48 10.54 -1.15
C PRO A 47 -20.93 10.10 -2.54
N GLU A 48 -21.54 11.00 -3.33
CA GLU A 48 -21.97 10.70 -4.70
C GLU A 48 -20.77 10.36 -5.61
N SER A 49 -19.71 11.17 -5.55
CA SER A 49 -18.48 10.93 -6.31
C SER A 49 -17.85 9.59 -5.96
N MET A 50 -17.85 9.25 -4.65
CA MET A 50 -17.34 7.96 -4.16
C MET A 50 -18.18 6.79 -4.71
N LEU A 51 -19.49 6.89 -4.73
CA LEU A 51 -20.39 5.87 -5.29
C LEU A 51 -20.21 5.72 -6.80
N TRP A 52 -20.09 6.83 -7.55
CA TRP A 52 -19.78 6.80 -8.98
C TRP A 52 -18.41 6.16 -9.28
N GLY A 53 -17.41 6.42 -8.44
CA GLY A 53 -16.11 5.76 -8.52
C GLY A 53 -16.23 4.24 -8.42
N ARG A 54 -17.00 3.75 -7.45
CA ARG A 54 -17.26 2.31 -7.26
C ARG A 54 -17.96 1.68 -8.46
N LEU A 55 -18.95 2.36 -9.02
CA LEU A 55 -19.63 1.89 -10.24
C LEU A 55 -18.66 1.76 -11.43
N ARG A 56 -17.74 2.74 -11.59
CA ARG A 56 -16.68 2.67 -12.62
C ARG A 56 -15.74 1.48 -12.42
N ILE A 57 -15.38 1.17 -11.18
CA ILE A 57 -14.53 0.01 -10.85
C ILE A 57 -15.23 -1.29 -11.21
N VAL A 58 -16.52 -1.43 -10.86
CA VAL A 58 -17.33 -2.59 -11.25
C VAL A 58 -17.39 -2.70 -12.78
N ALA A 59 -17.71 -1.61 -13.48
CA ALA A 59 -17.79 -1.59 -14.94
C ALA A 59 -16.47 -1.97 -15.60
N MET A 60 -15.34 -1.44 -15.12
CA MET A 60 -14.00 -1.79 -15.61
C MET A 60 -13.69 -3.27 -15.37
N THR A 61 -13.93 -3.77 -14.15
CA THR A 61 -13.66 -5.17 -13.79
C THR A 61 -14.49 -6.12 -14.67
N MET A 62 -15.78 -5.82 -14.86
CA MET A 62 -16.66 -6.61 -15.72
C MET A 62 -16.27 -6.49 -17.20
N GLY A 63 -15.90 -5.30 -17.67
CA GLY A 63 -15.41 -5.08 -19.04
C GLY A 63 -14.17 -5.92 -19.34
N LEU A 64 -13.17 -5.91 -18.45
CA LEU A 64 -11.96 -6.73 -18.60
C LEU A 64 -12.25 -8.23 -18.49
N TRP A 65 -13.20 -8.64 -17.66
CA TRP A 65 -13.67 -10.02 -17.63
C TRP A 65 -14.32 -10.42 -18.96
N ILE A 66 -15.15 -9.59 -19.57
CA ILE A 66 -15.75 -9.83 -20.90
C ILE A 66 -14.66 -9.93 -21.96
N VAL A 67 -13.69 -9.03 -21.98
CA VAL A 67 -12.54 -9.08 -22.93
C VAL A 67 -11.80 -10.41 -22.78
N TYR A 68 -11.51 -10.85 -21.56
CA TYR A 68 -10.91 -12.17 -21.34
C TYR A 68 -11.81 -13.31 -21.81
N ARG A 69 -13.13 -13.22 -21.64
CA ARG A 69 -14.06 -14.25 -22.12
C ARG A 69 -14.11 -14.35 -23.65
N LEU A 70 -13.90 -13.25 -24.34
CA LEU A 70 -13.84 -13.19 -25.81
C LEU A 70 -12.47 -13.65 -26.34
N VAL A 71 -11.39 -13.28 -25.67
CA VAL A 71 -10.00 -13.61 -26.05
C VAL A 71 -9.27 -14.17 -24.82
N PRO A 72 -9.51 -15.45 -24.44
CA PRO A 72 -8.93 -16.03 -23.25
C PRO A 72 -7.45 -16.39 -23.49
N CYS A 73 -6.55 -15.49 -23.12
CA CYS A 73 -5.11 -15.67 -23.26
C CYS A 73 -4.35 -15.07 -22.06
N LYS A 74 -3.06 -15.36 -21.97
CA LYS A 74 -2.21 -14.86 -20.87
C LYS A 74 -2.19 -13.33 -20.80
N LEU A 75 -2.19 -12.64 -21.94
CA LEU A 75 -2.16 -11.19 -21.99
C LEU A 75 -3.43 -10.56 -21.39
N THR A 76 -4.61 -11.08 -21.72
CA THR A 76 -5.86 -10.57 -21.15
C THR A 76 -6.00 -10.91 -19.68
N GLN A 77 -5.44 -12.01 -19.20
CA GLN A 77 -5.30 -12.28 -17.77
C GLN A 77 -4.36 -11.30 -17.07
N LEU A 78 -3.20 -11.00 -17.67
CA LEU A 78 -2.27 -10.00 -17.15
C LEU A 78 -2.95 -8.63 -17.04
N ALA A 79 -3.68 -8.21 -18.07
CA ALA A 79 -4.42 -6.94 -18.08
C ALA A 79 -5.43 -6.85 -16.93
N ARG A 80 -6.18 -7.94 -16.63
CA ARG A 80 -7.08 -8.00 -15.48
C ARG A 80 -6.35 -7.81 -14.15
N VAL A 81 -5.20 -8.45 -13.99
CA VAL A 81 -4.38 -8.32 -12.78
C VAL A 81 -3.82 -6.90 -12.65
N LEU A 82 -3.16 -6.39 -13.70
CA LEU A 82 -2.55 -5.05 -13.65
C LEU A 82 -3.57 -3.93 -13.44
N ALA A 83 -4.79 -4.07 -13.96
CA ALA A 83 -5.87 -3.12 -13.71
C ALA A 83 -6.21 -3.03 -12.22
N GLN A 84 -6.26 -4.15 -11.49
CA GLN A 84 -6.51 -4.14 -10.05
C GLN A 84 -5.34 -3.53 -9.26
N PHE A 85 -4.09 -3.72 -9.72
CA PHE A 85 -2.95 -3.02 -9.13
C PHE A 85 -3.02 -1.51 -9.39
N GLY A 86 -3.43 -1.08 -10.58
CA GLY A 86 -3.63 0.33 -10.90
C GLY A 86 -4.69 1.01 -10.01
N LEU A 87 -5.71 0.26 -9.59
CA LEU A 87 -6.75 0.77 -8.68
C LEU A 87 -6.23 1.06 -7.26
N LEU A 88 -5.07 0.53 -6.84
CA LEU A 88 -4.52 0.83 -5.52
C LEU A 88 -4.27 2.33 -5.34
N ALA A 89 -3.82 3.02 -6.40
CA ALA A 89 -3.64 4.47 -6.37
C ALA A 89 -4.96 5.25 -6.23
N TRP A 90 -6.07 4.67 -6.70
CA TRP A 90 -7.40 5.27 -6.54
C TRP A 90 -8.00 4.99 -5.15
N TRP A 91 -7.79 3.80 -4.60
CA TRP A 91 -8.31 3.43 -3.28
C TRP A 91 -7.65 4.20 -2.14
N TYR A 92 -6.39 4.60 -2.28
CA TYR A 92 -5.66 5.30 -1.23
C TYR A 92 -6.31 6.64 -0.83
N PRO A 93 -6.60 7.59 -1.75
CA PRO A 93 -7.33 8.80 -1.40
C PRO A 93 -8.75 8.55 -0.89
N ASP A 94 -9.40 7.47 -1.35
CA ASP A 94 -10.76 7.10 -0.90
C ASP A 94 -10.79 6.73 0.59
N THR A 95 -9.71 6.13 1.13
CA THR A 95 -9.60 5.86 2.57
C THR A 95 -9.61 7.14 3.40
N TYR A 96 -9.01 8.22 2.91
CA TYR A 96 -9.05 9.53 3.58
C TYR A 96 -10.48 10.07 3.67
N GLU A 97 -11.26 9.96 2.61
CA GLU A 97 -12.66 10.44 2.61
C GLU A 97 -13.52 9.71 3.64
N ILE A 98 -13.24 8.42 3.90
CA ILE A 98 -13.96 7.64 4.91
C ILE A 98 -13.43 7.95 6.31
N ASN A 99 -12.10 7.89 6.53
CA ASN A 99 -11.55 7.95 7.87
C ASN A 99 -11.65 9.33 8.53
N ARG A 100 -11.74 10.42 7.74
CA ARG A 100 -11.90 11.79 8.25
C ARG A 100 -13.19 12.04 9.05
N ILE A 101 -14.16 11.13 9.00
CA ILE A 101 -15.36 11.20 9.87
C ILE A 101 -15.05 10.87 11.33
N PHE A 102 -13.90 10.25 11.60
CA PHE A 102 -13.43 9.90 12.94
C PHE A 102 -12.40 10.91 13.45
N PRO A 103 -12.29 11.14 14.77
CA PRO A 103 -11.24 11.98 15.32
C PRO A 103 -9.87 11.33 15.17
N ASN A 104 -8.86 12.15 14.90
CA ASN A 104 -7.47 11.70 14.74
C ASN A 104 -6.93 11.03 16.01
N LEU A 105 -6.14 9.96 15.82
CA LEU A 105 -5.59 9.13 16.90
C LEU A 105 -4.08 9.24 17.07
N ASP A 106 -3.37 10.05 16.30
CA ASP A 106 -1.90 10.14 16.34
C ASP A 106 -1.32 10.45 17.73
N HIS A 107 -2.05 11.19 18.57
CA HIS A 107 -1.64 11.46 19.94
C HIS A 107 -1.38 10.18 20.77
N TRP A 108 -2.16 9.12 20.55
CA TRP A 108 -1.92 7.82 21.18
C TRP A 108 -0.66 7.15 20.64
N PHE A 109 -0.45 7.19 19.32
CA PHE A 109 0.68 6.56 18.65
C PHE A 109 2.00 7.26 19.02
N ALA A 110 2.05 8.59 18.95
CA ALA A 110 3.22 9.37 19.34
C ALA A 110 3.54 9.21 20.82
N THR A 111 2.54 9.15 21.71
CA THR A 111 2.73 8.91 23.14
C THR A 111 3.28 7.50 23.40
N CYS A 112 2.70 6.48 22.72
CA CYS A 112 3.18 5.10 22.82
C CYS A 112 4.64 4.98 22.38
N GLU A 113 4.99 5.61 21.25
CA GLU A 113 6.36 5.64 20.73
C GLU A 113 7.33 6.33 21.71
N GLN A 114 6.93 7.46 22.29
CA GLN A 114 7.69 8.17 23.31
C GLN A 114 7.93 7.31 24.56
N GLN A 115 6.93 6.56 24.99
CA GLN A 115 7.05 5.67 26.15
C GLN A 115 7.96 4.46 25.87
N LEU A 116 7.89 3.89 24.66
CA LEU A 116 8.69 2.73 24.28
C LEU A 116 10.17 3.06 24.07
N PHE A 117 10.45 4.18 23.39
CA PHE A 117 11.81 4.52 22.98
C PHE A 117 12.43 5.66 23.78
N SER A 118 11.66 6.39 24.61
CA SER A 118 12.05 7.61 25.34
C SER A 118 12.33 8.82 24.43
N PHE A 119 12.14 8.68 23.13
CA PHE A 119 12.28 9.73 22.09
C PHE A 119 11.40 9.39 20.89
N GLN A 120 11.32 10.29 19.90
CA GLN A 120 10.64 10.02 18.63
C GLN A 120 11.62 9.49 17.57
N PRO A 121 11.62 8.18 17.25
CA PRO A 121 12.56 7.58 16.29
C PRO A 121 12.57 8.26 14.94
N SER A 122 11.41 8.67 14.40
CA SER A 122 11.31 9.35 13.12
C SER A 122 12.06 10.68 13.07
N VAL A 123 12.15 11.41 14.17
CA VAL A 123 12.92 12.65 14.28
C VAL A 123 14.41 12.35 14.48
N SER A 124 14.75 11.50 15.44
CA SER A 124 16.15 11.20 15.79
C SER A 124 16.89 10.48 14.67
N PHE A 125 16.21 9.61 13.91
CA PHE A 125 16.85 8.83 12.86
C PHE A 125 17.36 9.73 11.72
N SER A 126 16.53 10.63 11.22
CA SER A 126 16.92 11.55 10.15
C SER A 126 18.00 12.55 10.56
N GLN A 127 17.97 12.99 11.83
CA GLN A 127 19.01 13.88 12.38
C GLN A 127 20.36 13.17 12.56
N THR A 128 20.35 11.91 12.99
CA THR A 128 21.58 11.12 13.19
C THR A 128 22.24 10.75 11.87
N PHE A 129 21.45 10.41 10.86
CA PHE A 129 21.93 9.94 9.56
C PHE A 129 21.65 10.98 8.44
N SER A 130 22.16 12.19 8.61
CA SER A 130 21.92 13.35 7.72
C SER A 130 22.79 13.40 6.45
N SER A 131 23.60 12.37 6.17
CA SER A 131 24.46 12.33 4.97
C SER A 131 23.64 12.30 3.69
N PRO A 132 24.00 13.07 2.63
CA PRO A 132 23.31 13.03 1.34
C PRO A 132 23.20 11.65 0.73
N ILE A 133 24.24 10.81 0.87
CA ILE A 133 24.23 9.42 0.34
C ILE A 133 23.20 8.58 1.08
N ILE A 134 23.14 8.69 2.41
CA ILE A 134 22.16 7.93 3.21
C ILE A 134 20.75 8.39 2.89
N SER A 135 20.52 9.70 2.79
CA SER A 135 19.22 10.25 2.38
C SER A 135 18.75 9.64 1.06
N GLU A 136 19.57 9.73 0.01
CA GLU A 136 19.22 9.20 -1.30
C GLU A 136 19.00 7.68 -1.31
N LEU A 137 19.72 6.92 -0.49
CA LEU A 137 19.46 5.48 -0.35
C LEU A 137 18.12 5.19 0.35
N MET A 138 17.74 5.99 1.36
CA MET A 138 16.43 5.88 2.00
C MET A 138 15.32 6.24 1.02
N ASP A 139 15.46 7.36 0.32
CA ASP A 139 14.48 7.82 -0.66
C ASP A 139 14.35 6.83 -1.84
N LEU A 140 15.47 6.26 -2.34
CA LEU A 140 15.46 5.16 -3.30
C LEU A 140 14.66 3.95 -2.77
N GLY A 141 14.88 3.57 -1.51
CA GLY A 141 14.14 2.47 -0.88
C GLY A 141 12.62 2.74 -0.90
N TYR A 142 12.21 3.95 -0.56
CA TYR A 142 10.80 4.35 -0.56
C TYR A 142 10.20 4.34 -1.98
N VAL A 143 10.89 4.93 -2.94
CA VAL A 143 10.48 4.96 -4.36
C VAL A 143 10.41 3.55 -4.96
N ALA A 144 11.24 2.62 -4.51
CA ALA A 144 11.25 1.24 -5.00
C ALA A 144 9.98 0.43 -4.65
N TYR A 145 9.08 0.95 -3.81
CA TYR A 145 7.88 0.25 -3.35
C TYR A 145 7.01 -0.33 -4.47
N TYR A 146 6.48 0.53 -5.35
CA TYR A 146 5.66 0.09 -6.48
C TYR A 146 6.45 -0.71 -7.53
N PRO A 147 7.65 -0.28 -7.94
CA PRO A 147 8.51 -1.07 -8.84
C PRO A 147 8.77 -2.48 -8.34
N MET A 148 9.02 -2.67 -7.04
CA MET A 148 9.26 -3.98 -6.44
C MET A 148 8.04 -4.91 -6.57
N MET A 149 6.83 -4.40 -6.32
CA MET A 149 5.58 -5.17 -6.50
C MET A 149 5.37 -5.57 -7.95
N VAL A 150 5.48 -4.60 -8.88
CA VAL A 150 5.30 -4.85 -10.31
C VAL A 150 6.33 -5.86 -10.81
N PHE A 151 7.59 -5.68 -10.43
CA PHE A 151 8.66 -6.60 -10.80
C PHE A 151 8.39 -8.03 -10.33
N LEU A 152 7.95 -8.20 -9.08
CA LEU A 152 7.63 -9.52 -8.52
C LEU A 152 6.43 -10.16 -9.25
N VAL A 153 5.36 -9.42 -9.49
CA VAL A 153 4.16 -9.90 -10.21
C VAL A 153 4.53 -10.33 -11.63
N LEU A 154 5.34 -9.53 -12.33
CA LEU A 154 5.84 -9.87 -13.67
C LEU A 154 6.78 -11.07 -13.64
N PHE A 155 7.63 -11.19 -12.60
CA PHE A 155 8.46 -12.37 -12.42
C PHE A 155 7.62 -13.64 -12.33
N TYR A 156 6.57 -13.66 -11.51
CA TYR A 156 5.64 -14.79 -11.46
C TYR A 156 4.94 -15.02 -12.79
N PHE A 157 4.53 -13.98 -13.48
CA PHE A 157 3.89 -14.10 -14.79
C PHE A 157 4.78 -14.79 -15.83
N PHE A 158 6.08 -14.47 -15.84
CA PHE A 158 7.00 -14.98 -16.86
C PHE A 158 7.66 -16.31 -16.46
N TYR A 159 7.94 -16.53 -15.18
CA TYR A 159 8.76 -17.66 -14.73
C TYR A 159 7.99 -18.69 -13.90
N ASP A 160 6.87 -18.29 -13.27
CA ASP A 160 6.03 -19.19 -12.47
C ASP A 160 4.54 -18.87 -12.68
N TYR A 161 4.11 -18.96 -13.93
CA TYR A 161 2.74 -18.63 -14.33
C TYR A 161 1.67 -19.41 -13.55
N LYS A 162 1.97 -20.62 -13.11
CA LYS A 162 1.06 -21.44 -12.28
C LYS A 162 0.68 -20.73 -10.98
N ASN A 163 1.61 -20.01 -10.36
CA ASN A 163 1.40 -19.28 -9.12
C ASN A 163 1.14 -17.78 -9.33
N PHE A 164 1.12 -17.28 -10.56
CA PHE A 164 0.95 -15.85 -10.89
C PHE A 164 -0.31 -15.26 -10.26
N GLN A 165 -1.47 -15.88 -10.48
CA GLN A 165 -2.74 -15.38 -9.93
C GLN A 165 -2.76 -15.43 -8.40
N ARG A 166 -2.11 -16.43 -7.81
CA ARG A 166 -1.99 -16.58 -6.36
C ARG A 166 -1.11 -15.48 -5.76
N CYS A 167 0.04 -15.20 -6.38
CA CYS A 167 0.92 -14.09 -6.00
C CYS A 167 0.15 -12.77 -6.00
N ALA A 168 -0.51 -12.44 -7.12
CA ALA A 168 -1.31 -11.23 -7.25
C ALA A 168 -2.44 -11.15 -6.24
N PHE A 169 -3.14 -12.26 -5.98
CA PHE A 169 -4.19 -12.33 -4.96
C PHE A 169 -3.66 -12.04 -3.56
N VAL A 170 -2.55 -12.64 -3.15
CA VAL A 170 -1.98 -12.42 -1.80
C VAL A 170 -1.64 -10.95 -1.59
N ILE A 171 -1.04 -10.29 -2.59
CA ILE A 171 -0.69 -8.86 -2.51
C ILE A 171 -1.97 -8.01 -2.42
N ILE A 172 -2.91 -8.16 -3.36
CA ILE A 172 -4.15 -7.35 -3.40
C ILE A 172 -5.01 -7.59 -2.17
N ALA A 173 -5.20 -8.84 -1.74
CA ALA A 173 -5.98 -9.14 -0.54
C ALA A 173 -5.37 -8.51 0.72
N SER A 174 -4.04 -8.51 0.84
CA SER A 174 -3.34 -7.83 1.94
C SER A 174 -3.57 -6.32 1.90
N PHE A 175 -3.52 -5.70 0.71
CA PHE A 175 -3.84 -4.28 0.55
C PHE A 175 -5.27 -3.96 0.98
N MET A 176 -6.25 -4.77 0.56
CA MET A 176 -7.65 -4.53 0.94
C MET A 176 -7.84 -4.59 2.46
N VAL A 177 -7.12 -5.47 3.17
CA VAL A 177 -7.17 -5.50 4.63
C VAL A 177 -6.51 -4.25 5.24
N TYR A 178 -5.37 -3.79 4.72
CA TYR A 178 -4.77 -2.53 5.18
C TYR A 178 -5.72 -1.35 4.97
N TYR A 179 -6.38 -1.26 3.81
CA TYR A 179 -7.33 -0.19 3.55
C TYR A 179 -8.55 -0.24 4.48
N VAL A 180 -9.07 -1.44 4.80
CA VAL A 180 -10.11 -1.56 5.84
C VAL A 180 -9.62 -1.02 7.19
N ILE A 181 -8.36 -1.29 7.57
CA ILE A 181 -7.81 -0.74 8.81
C ILE A 181 -7.73 0.78 8.72
N TYR A 182 -7.27 1.33 7.61
CA TYR A 182 -7.15 2.77 7.40
C TYR A 182 -8.50 3.48 7.42
N ASP A 183 -9.55 2.87 6.85
CA ASP A 183 -10.91 3.44 6.87
C ASP A 183 -11.43 3.70 8.29
N PHE A 184 -11.03 2.85 9.27
CA PHE A 184 -11.55 2.92 10.64
C PHE A 184 -10.53 3.37 11.68
N LEU A 185 -9.25 3.49 11.33
CA LEU A 185 -8.19 3.89 12.24
C LEU A 185 -7.48 5.14 11.71
N PRO A 186 -7.95 6.35 12.05
CA PRO A 186 -7.48 7.63 11.51
C PRO A 186 -6.14 8.05 12.13
N VAL A 187 -5.05 7.46 11.64
CA VAL A 187 -3.66 7.79 11.98
C VAL A 187 -3.00 8.34 10.72
N VAL A 188 -2.44 9.54 10.81
CA VAL A 188 -1.89 10.27 9.65
C VAL A 188 -0.36 10.19 9.56
N GLY A 189 0.31 9.86 10.66
CA GLY A 189 1.76 9.75 10.75
C GLY A 189 2.48 11.05 11.13
N PRO A 190 3.79 10.93 11.45
CA PRO A 190 4.60 12.04 11.97
C PRO A 190 4.62 13.26 11.05
N THR A 191 4.69 13.08 9.74
CA THR A 191 4.82 14.18 8.77
C THR A 191 3.65 15.17 8.83
N PHE A 192 2.43 14.70 9.08
CA PHE A 192 1.24 15.53 9.25
C PHE A 192 1.04 15.94 10.71
N TYR A 193 1.12 14.97 11.63
CA TYR A 193 0.80 15.22 13.03
C TYR A 193 1.80 16.18 13.69
N PHE A 194 3.11 16.01 13.44
CA PHE A 194 4.12 16.94 13.97
C PHE A 194 4.03 18.33 13.37
N LYS A 195 3.57 18.44 12.12
CA LYS A 195 3.22 19.75 11.53
C LYS A 195 2.10 20.43 12.31
N ALA A 196 1.05 19.69 12.64
CA ALA A 196 -0.12 20.23 13.31
C ALA A 196 0.17 20.70 14.74
N ILE A 197 0.97 19.95 15.51
CA ILE A 197 1.26 20.27 16.91
C ILE A 197 2.51 21.14 17.13
N GLY A 198 3.36 21.27 16.09
CA GLY A 198 4.64 21.99 16.12
C GLY A 198 5.78 21.20 16.77
N MET A 199 7.00 21.37 16.24
CA MET A 199 8.20 20.67 16.70
C MET A 199 8.59 20.98 18.16
N ASP A 200 8.18 22.13 18.70
CA ASP A 200 8.38 22.47 20.12
C ASP A 200 7.60 21.53 21.06
N SER A 201 6.38 21.14 20.68
CA SER A 201 5.58 20.16 21.41
C SER A 201 6.22 18.77 21.33
N VAL A 202 6.66 18.37 20.14
CA VAL A 202 7.36 17.09 19.91
C VAL A 202 8.63 16.99 20.77
N SER A 203 9.46 18.03 20.79
CA SER A 203 10.71 18.07 21.58
C SER A 203 10.48 17.96 23.09
N LYS A 204 9.32 18.43 23.56
CA LYS A 204 8.90 18.36 24.98
C LYS A 204 8.16 17.05 25.30
N GLY A 205 7.92 16.16 24.32
CA GLY A 205 7.15 14.93 24.48
C GLY A 205 5.67 15.18 24.78
N ILE A 206 5.11 16.30 24.28
CA ILE A 206 3.71 16.69 24.47
C ILE A 206 2.92 16.42 23.20
N PHE A 207 1.97 15.50 23.25
CA PHE A 207 1.19 15.03 22.10
C PHE A 207 -0.31 15.27 22.32
N PRO A 208 -0.83 16.48 22.04
CA PRO A 208 -2.25 16.80 22.24
C PRO A 208 -3.14 16.13 21.17
N ALA A 209 -4.36 15.79 21.57
CA ALA A 209 -5.37 15.35 20.60
C ALA A 209 -5.79 16.52 19.68
N VAL A 210 -5.79 16.30 18.38
CA VAL A 210 -6.12 17.33 17.38
C VAL A 210 -7.52 17.17 16.78
N GLY A 211 -8.27 16.14 17.20
CA GLY A 211 -9.65 15.93 16.77
C GLY A 211 -9.80 15.81 15.25
N HIS A 212 -10.56 16.69 14.64
CA HIS A 212 -10.83 16.72 13.20
C HIS A 212 -9.98 17.75 12.42
N TYR A 213 -8.81 18.11 12.94
CA TYR A 213 -7.91 19.11 12.32
C TYR A 213 -7.61 18.80 10.85
N PHE A 214 -7.36 17.53 10.53
CA PHE A 214 -6.98 17.08 9.19
C PHE A 214 -8.15 17.07 8.17
N ASN A 215 -9.36 17.38 8.57
CA ASN A 215 -10.46 17.58 7.63
C ASN A 215 -10.27 18.82 6.74
N THR A 216 -9.52 19.79 7.22
CA THR A 216 -9.30 21.09 6.55
C THR A 216 -7.82 21.43 6.35
N HIS A 217 -6.91 20.71 6.97
CA HIS A 217 -5.47 20.94 6.91
C HIS A 217 -4.77 19.67 6.39
N THR A 218 -4.26 19.74 5.17
CA THR A 218 -3.64 18.59 4.49
C THR A 218 -2.16 18.79 4.21
N ASP A 219 -1.57 19.88 4.68
CA ASP A 219 -0.15 20.18 4.53
C ASP A 219 0.70 19.38 5.52
N CYS A 220 1.87 18.93 5.06
CA CYS A 220 2.82 18.12 5.80
C CYS A 220 4.17 18.83 5.96
N ILE A 221 5.07 18.25 6.74
CA ILE A 221 6.47 18.66 6.81
C ILE A 221 7.18 18.10 5.57
N PRO A 222 8.08 18.85 4.90
CA PRO A 222 8.96 18.29 3.89
C PRO A 222 9.77 17.12 4.45
N SER A 223 10.05 16.12 3.64
CA SER A 223 10.89 15.00 4.07
C SER A 223 12.25 15.51 4.55
N PRO A 224 12.79 14.98 5.64
CA PRO A 224 14.17 15.26 6.00
C PRO A 224 15.10 14.61 4.98
N GLY A 225 16.27 15.20 4.75
CA GLY A 225 17.28 14.62 3.88
C GLY A 225 17.94 15.60 2.95
N TYR A 226 18.31 15.17 1.73
CA TYR A 226 19.06 15.96 0.76
C TYR A 226 18.17 16.53 -0.36
N PRO A 227 17.71 17.79 -0.29
CA PRO A 227 16.71 18.35 -1.22
C PRO A 227 17.10 18.33 -2.71
N ASN A 228 18.40 18.33 -3.01
CA ASN A 228 18.90 18.29 -4.38
C ASN A 228 19.07 16.86 -4.92
N GLY A 229 18.69 15.85 -4.13
CA GLY A 229 18.76 14.44 -4.51
C GLY A 229 17.69 14.04 -5.50
N ILE A 230 17.99 13.14 -6.41
CA ILE A 230 17.05 12.67 -7.44
C ILE A 230 15.89 11.91 -6.79
N PHE A 231 16.20 11.00 -5.86
CA PHE A 231 15.17 10.19 -5.19
C PHE A 231 14.37 11.00 -4.18
N TYR A 232 15.02 11.95 -3.49
CA TYR A 232 14.32 12.93 -2.66
C TYR A 232 13.25 13.70 -3.45
N GLN A 233 13.61 14.23 -4.64
CA GLN A 233 12.65 14.95 -5.48
C GLN A 233 11.51 14.07 -5.98
N LEU A 234 11.76 12.77 -6.24
CA LEU A 234 10.71 11.82 -6.57
C LEU A 234 9.76 11.56 -5.40
N VAL A 235 10.26 11.45 -4.16
CA VAL A 235 9.44 11.31 -2.96
C VAL A 235 8.57 12.55 -2.77
N GLU A 236 9.15 13.76 -2.80
CA GLU A 236 8.38 14.99 -2.61
C GLU A 236 7.35 15.21 -3.74
N SER A 237 7.71 14.91 -5.00
CA SER A 237 6.75 14.97 -6.11
C SER A 237 5.59 13.99 -5.93
N ALA A 238 5.85 12.80 -5.38
CA ALA A 238 4.79 11.83 -5.08
C ALA A 238 3.87 12.32 -3.95
N LYS A 239 4.43 12.97 -2.92
CA LYS A 239 3.66 13.63 -1.86
C LYS A 239 2.76 14.72 -2.41
N GLU A 240 3.31 15.64 -3.20
CA GLU A 240 2.54 16.72 -3.83
C GLU A 240 1.42 16.20 -4.73
N ALA A 241 1.66 15.09 -5.44
CA ALA A 241 0.71 14.53 -6.39
C ALA A 241 -0.53 13.91 -5.74
N GLY A 242 -0.43 13.39 -4.50
CA GLY A 242 -1.57 12.65 -3.98
C GLY A 242 -1.53 12.23 -2.52
N GLU A 243 -0.53 12.61 -1.74
CA GLU A 243 -0.51 12.24 -0.33
C GLU A 243 -1.66 12.91 0.44
N ARG A 244 -2.28 12.15 1.32
CA ARG A 244 -3.37 12.61 2.16
C ARG A 244 -3.08 12.27 3.62
N PRO A 245 -3.60 13.03 4.59
CA PRO A 245 -3.44 12.73 6.01
C PRO A 245 -4.26 11.50 6.41
N THR A 246 -3.73 10.33 6.05
CA THR A 246 -4.35 9.01 6.29
C THR A 246 -3.31 7.90 6.24
N ALA A 247 -3.71 6.67 6.59
CA ALA A 247 -3.03 5.43 6.26
C ALA A 247 -1.65 5.21 6.90
N ALA A 248 -1.38 5.78 8.09
CA ALA A 248 -0.08 5.54 8.72
C ALA A 248 0.01 4.18 9.41
N PHE A 249 -1.03 3.74 10.15
CA PHE A 249 -0.93 2.50 10.93
C PHE A 249 -1.87 1.40 10.45
N PRO A 250 -1.39 0.14 10.34
CA PRO A 250 0.02 -0.26 10.27
C PRO A 250 0.65 0.10 8.93
N SER A 251 1.96 0.25 8.83
CA SER A 251 2.61 0.62 7.56
C SER A 251 2.38 -0.40 6.46
N SER A 252 1.58 -0.05 5.44
CA SER A 252 1.40 -0.90 4.26
C SER A 252 2.65 -0.95 3.38
N HIS A 253 3.49 0.09 3.41
CA HIS A 253 4.78 0.08 2.72
C HIS A 253 5.65 -1.08 3.20
N VAL A 254 5.85 -1.19 4.51
CA VAL A 254 6.60 -2.30 5.11
C VAL A 254 5.82 -3.61 4.97
N GLY A 255 4.52 -3.58 5.20
CA GLY A 255 3.69 -4.77 5.16
C GLY A 255 3.67 -5.46 3.80
N ILE A 256 3.34 -4.73 2.75
CA ILE A 256 3.28 -5.29 1.39
C ILE A 256 4.68 -5.65 0.88
N SER A 257 5.70 -4.87 1.20
CA SER A 257 7.08 -5.23 0.84
C SER A 257 7.52 -6.53 1.52
N THR A 258 7.13 -6.74 2.79
CA THR A 258 7.36 -8.01 3.50
C THR A 258 6.63 -9.17 2.82
N VAL A 259 5.35 -8.97 2.42
CA VAL A 259 4.61 -9.97 1.62
C VAL A 259 5.37 -10.28 0.32
N CYS A 260 5.87 -9.25 -0.38
CA CYS A 260 6.66 -9.44 -1.61
C CYS A 260 7.94 -10.23 -1.35
N MET A 261 8.65 -9.97 -0.24
CA MET A 261 9.86 -10.73 0.11
C MET A 261 9.55 -12.20 0.46
N LEU A 262 8.44 -12.48 1.17
CA LEU A 262 7.99 -13.83 1.46
C LEU A 262 7.60 -14.58 0.17
N LEU A 263 6.95 -13.90 -0.77
CA LEU A 263 6.64 -14.44 -2.08
C LEU A 263 7.92 -14.69 -2.90
N ALA A 264 8.87 -13.75 -2.90
CA ALA A 264 10.16 -13.92 -3.56
C ALA A 264 10.96 -15.12 -2.99
N TRP A 265 11.01 -15.25 -1.65
CA TRP A 265 11.61 -16.39 -0.97
C TRP A 265 10.98 -17.72 -1.40
N ARG A 266 9.66 -17.74 -1.57
CA ARG A 266 8.92 -18.94 -1.96
C ARG A 266 9.27 -19.44 -3.37
N THR A 267 9.68 -18.56 -4.28
CA THR A 267 10.12 -18.99 -5.63
C THR A 267 11.37 -19.86 -5.62
N GLN A 268 12.09 -19.92 -4.50
CA GLN A 268 13.42 -20.54 -4.36
C GLN A 268 14.48 -19.94 -5.30
N ASN A 269 14.17 -18.83 -5.95
CA ASN A 269 15.10 -18.11 -6.80
C ASN A 269 15.94 -17.14 -5.95
N ARG A 270 17.17 -17.55 -5.63
CA ARG A 270 18.10 -16.74 -4.81
C ARG A 270 18.42 -15.39 -5.44
N TRP A 271 18.51 -15.33 -6.76
CA TRP A 271 18.78 -14.08 -7.46
C TRP A 271 17.64 -13.08 -7.24
N LEU A 272 16.39 -13.47 -7.45
CA LEU A 272 15.22 -12.63 -7.19
C LEU A 272 15.22 -12.10 -5.76
N PHE A 273 15.38 -12.98 -4.79
CA PHE A 273 15.36 -12.63 -3.37
C PHE A 273 16.45 -11.63 -3.00
N TRP A 274 17.70 -11.90 -3.37
CA TRP A 274 18.83 -11.03 -3.01
C TRP A 274 18.86 -9.72 -3.81
N THR A 275 18.27 -9.67 -5.01
CA THR A 275 18.09 -8.42 -5.75
C THR A 275 17.08 -7.50 -5.08
N LEU A 276 15.98 -8.04 -4.54
CA LEU A 276 14.96 -7.24 -3.87
C LEU A 276 15.34 -6.86 -2.42
N MET A 277 16.20 -7.64 -1.76
CA MET A 277 16.53 -7.46 -0.35
C MET A 277 17.07 -6.07 0.01
N PRO A 278 18.01 -5.45 -0.73
CA PRO A 278 18.49 -4.10 -0.41
C PRO A 278 17.37 -3.05 -0.46
N PHE A 279 16.52 -3.10 -1.48
CA PHE A 279 15.38 -2.18 -1.61
C PHE A 279 14.40 -2.35 -0.47
N PHE A 280 14.09 -3.58 -0.08
CA PHE A 280 13.25 -3.88 1.08
C PHE A 280 13.85 -3.33 2.38
N ALA A 281 15.16 -3.54 2.62
CA ALA A 281 15.83 -3.06 3.81
C ALA A 281 15.80 -1.52 3.89
N PHE A 282 16.17 -0.85 2.80
CA PHE A 282 16.10 0.61 2.74
C PHE A 282 14.66 1.13 2.85
N LEU A 283 13.68 0.46 2.24
CA LEU A 283 12.27 0.84 2.36
C LEU A 283 11.78 0.78 3.82
N CYS A 284 12.08 -0.29 4.55
CA CYS A 284 11.70 -0.42 5.96
C CYS A 284 12.28 0.72 6.82
N MET A 285 13.52 1.10 6.56
CA MET A 285 14.18 2.22 7.24
C MET A 285 13.63 3.57 6.76
N ALA A 286 13.39 3.71 5.46
CA ALA A 286 12.91 4.94 4.84
C ALA A 286 11.58 5.42 5.41
N THR A 287 10.64 4.52 5.67
CA THR A 287 9.32 4.88 6.21
C THR A 287 9.41 5.70 7.50
N VAL A 288 10.38 5.38 8.36
CA VAL A 288 10.66 6.12 9.59
C VAL A 288 11.54 7.33 9.30
N TYR A 289 12.57 7.19 8.45
CA TYR A 289 13.53 8.24 8.11
C TYR A 289 12.86 9.48 7.50
N ILE A 290 11.97 9.29 6.52
CA ILE A 290 11.24 10.41 5.87
C ILE A 290 10.04 10.90 6.69
N GLN A 291 9.85 10.39 7.89
CA GLN A 291 8.76 10.73 8.82
C GLN A 291 7.34 10.37 8.31
N ALA A 292 7.23 9.47 7.33
CA ALA A 292 5.93 9.00 6.87
C ALA A 292 5.22 8.12 7.91
N HIS A 293 5.97 7.36 8.71
CA HIS A 293 5.44 6.43 9.71
C HIS A 293 6.17 6.54 11.05
N TYR A 294 5.45 6.21 12.12
CA TYR A 294 6.07 5.87 13.41
C TYR A 294 6.85 4.56 13.29
N ALA A 295 7.86 4.34 14.13
CA ALA A 295 8.58 3.05 14.16
C ALA A 295 7.65 1.89 14.53
N ILE A 296 6.66 2.15 15.41
CA ILE A 296 5.63 1.17 15.77
C ILE A 296 4.74 0.77 14.57
N ASP A 297 4.49 1.68 13.62
CA ASP A 297 3.73 1.37 12.40
C ASP A 297 4.51 0.38 11.52
N THR A 298 5.83 0.59 11.42
CA THR A 298 6.76 -0.26 10.67
C THR A 298 6.80 -1.67 11.27
N ILE A 299 6.92 -1.78 12.59
CA ILE A 299 6.91 -3.07 13.30
C ILE A 299 5.55 -3.78 13.09
N ALA A 300 4.45 -3.06 13.28
CA ALA A 300 3.10 -3.60 13.07
C ALA A 300 2.88 -4.04 11.61
N GLY A 301 3.37 -3.25 10.63
CA GLY A 301 3.32 -3.60 9.22
C GLY A 301 4.05 -4.91 8.92
N PHE A 302 5.25 -5.09 9.47
CA PHE A 302 6.02 -6.33 9.33
C PHE A 302 5.30 -7.55 9.92
N VAL A 303 4.78 -7.43 11.15
CA VAL A 303 4.09 -8.53 11.87
C VAL A 303 2.78 -8.90 11.16
N THR A 304 1.97 -7.92 10.80
CA THR A 304 0.69 -8.16 10.11
C THR A 304 0.88 -8.77 8.73
N ALA A 305 1.94 -8.40 8.01
CA ALA A 305 2.28 -8.97 6.71
C ALA A 305 2.55 -10.48 6.77
N ILE A 306 3.28 -10.94 7.80
CA ILE A 306 3.53 -12.37 8.02
C ILE A 306 2.20 -13.10 8.22
N ALA A 307 1.30 -12.56 9.05
CA ALA A 307 -0.02 -13.14 9.28
C ALA A 307 -0.84 -13.19 7.96
N PHE A 308 -0.90 -12.07 7.21
CA PHE A 308 -1.65 -11.99 5.95
C PHE A 308 -1.11 -12.97 4.90
N TYR A 309 0.23 -13.06 4.77
CA TYR A 309 0.86 -14.02 3.88
C TYR A 309 0.39 -15.46 4.17
N PHE A 310 0.44 -15.91 5.43
CA PHE A 310 0.01 -17.27 5.77
C PHE A 310 -1.48 -17.47 5.60
N ILE A 311 -2.31 -16.49 5.97
CA ILE A 311 -3.77 -16.56 5.82
C ILE A 311 -4.14 -16.69 4.34
N PHE A 312 -3.65 -15.77 3.48
CA PHE A 312 -4.06 -15.73 2.07
C PHE A 312 -3.35 -16.78 1.22
N TRP A 313 -2.11 -17.12 1.54
CA TRP A 313 -1.43 -18.19 0.82
C TRP A 313 -1.98 -19.58 1.14
N ALA A 314 -2.21 -19.90 2.42
CA ALA A 314 -2.54 -21.26 2.84
C ALA A 314 -4.05 -21.57 2.88
N LYS A 315 -4.87 -20.65 3.41
CA LYS A 315 -6.28 -20.95 3.71
C LYS A 315 -7.25 -20.72 2.56
N PHE A 316 -7.07 -19.63 1.80
CA PHE A 316 -8.08 -19.23 0.81
C PHE A 316 -7.86 -19.85 -0.56
N TRP A 317 -6.63 -20.21 -0.91
CA TRP A 317 -6.34 -20.76 -2.22
C TRP A 317 -6.81 -22.22 -2.40
N HIS A 318 -6.71 -23.04 -1.38
CA HIS A 318 -7.14 -24.45 -1.45
C HIS A 318 -8.64 -24.66 -1.75
N LYS A 319 -9.49 -23.66 -1.52
CA LYS A 319 -10.93 -23.72 -1.85
C LYS A 319 -11.26 -23.39 -3.30
N ASN A 320 -10.36 -22.81 -4.06
CA ASN A 320 -10.60 -22.33 -5.44
C ASN A 320 -9.95 -23.21 -6.53
N GLU A 321 -9.19 -24.24 -6.17
CA GLU A 321 -8.61 -25.20 -7.12
C GLU A 321 -9.42 -26.51 -7.22
N ALA A 322 -10.40 -26.74 -6.38
CA ALA A 322 -11.36 -27.85 -6.44
C ALA A 322 -12.65 -27.40 -7.14
#